data_d10bb73b45129ca4e90ee11183094bb9
#
_entry.id   d10bb73b45129ca4e90ee11183094bb9
#
_cell.length_a   1.000
_cell.length_b   1.000
_cell.length_c   1.000
_cell.angle_alpha   90.00
_cell.angle_beta   90.00
_cell.angle_gamma   90.00
#
_symmetry.space_group_name_H-M   'P 1'
#
loop_
_entity.id
_entity.type
_entity.pdbx_description
1 polymer ?
#
loop_
_entity_poly.entity_id
_entity_poly.type
_entity_poly.pdbx_seq_one_letter_code
_entity_poly.pdbx_strand_id
1 'polypeptide(L)'
;MSRGLGDVYKRQVQAESYGLYQSIFSRNKGILETSVMNTKRVVILGCGSVGSLVAMELARAGVGHFLLADPDVMEYHNICRHQCGIEDVGDLKINALSRKLKNINPKVHIEKFEGIVQNLPKTMLDEFCVANETIFVGCADNRAADVYTNRISIYYTASFISIGFWERAYAGEIFYHIPGRNMPCYECALGDGGNISARAQANHHICLLYTSDAADDLTRVD
;
A
#
# COMPACT_ATOMS: atom_id res chain seq x y z
N MET A 1 -33.69 66.56 -5.98
CA MET A 1 -32.52 65.95 -6.74
C MET A 1 -32.04 64.73 -6.03
N SER A 2 -32.53 63.60 -6.45
CA SER A 2 -32.08 62.30 -5.91
C SER A 2 -30.92 61.82 -6.79
N ARG A 3 -29.72 61.77 -6.20
CA ARG A 3 -28.55 61.13 -6.85
C ARG A 3 -28.75 59.64 -6.78
N GLY A 4 -28.91 59.00 -7.93
CA GLY A 4 -28.92 57.55 -8.06
C GLY A 4 -27.63 56.97 -7.58
N LEU A 5 -27.74 55.93 -6.74
CA LEU A 5 -26.65 55.06 -6.38
C LEU A 5 -26.13 54.39 -7.66
N GLY A 6 -24.88 54.71 -7.96
CA GLY A 6 -24.19 54.20 -9.14
C GLY A 6 -24.20 52.68 -9.26
N ASP A 7 -24.16 52.24 -10.48
CA ASP A 7 -24.07 50.87 -10.91
C ASP A 7 -23.06 50.06 -10.08
N VAL A 8 -23.59 49.18 -9.27
CA VAL A 8 -22.78 48.10 -8.69
C VAL A 8 -22.40 47.20 -9.85
N TYR A 9 -21.20 47.36 -10.36
CA TYR A 9 -20.60 46.43 -11.31
C TYR A 9 -20.61 45.01 -10.67
N LYS A 10 -21.58 44.22 -11.04
CA LYS A 10 -21.56 42.79 -10.81
C LYS A 10 -20.41 42.23 -11.64
N ARG A 11 -19.23 42.13 -11.06
CA ARG A 11 -18.17 41.31 -11.61
C ARG A 11 -18.70 39.89 -11.63
N GLN A 12 -19.09 39.42 -12.80
CA GLN A 12 -19.30 37.99 -13.00
C GLN A 12 -17.96 37.34 -12.88
N VAL A 13 -17.76 36.63 -11.77
CA VAL A 13 -16.64 35.70 -11.63
C VAL A 13 -16.97 34.52 -12.52
N GLN A 14 -16.28 34.37 -13.64
CA GLN A 14 -16.33 33.16 -14.42
C GLN A 14 -15.65 32.07 -13.59
N ALA A 15 -16.44 31.19 -12.97
CA ALA A 15 -15.93 29.99 -12.31
C ALA A 15 -15.74 28.91 -13.36
N GLU A 16 -14.50 28.68 -13.76
CA GLU A 16 -14.16 27.51 -14.54
C GLU A 16 -14.12 26.30 -13.60
N SER A 17 -14.86 25.23 -13.94
CA SER A 17 -14.74 23.97 -13.22
C SER A 17 -13.40 23.33 -13.58
N TYR A 18 -12.49 23.30 -12.62
CA TYR A 18 -11.19 22.71 -12.81
C TYR A 18 -11.23 21.21 -12.47
N GLY A 19 -10.95 20.36 -13.45
CA GLY A 19 -10.85 18.91 -13.25
C GLY A 19 -9.57 18.52 -12.52
N LEU A 20 -9.49 18.81 -11.22
CA LEU A 20 -8.29 18.61 -10.40
C LEU A 20 -7.67 17.22 -10.60
N TYR A 21 -8.48 16.17 -10.61
CA TYR A 21 -8.01 14.81 -10.78
C TYR A 21 -7.32 14.58 -12.13
N GLN A 22 -7.92 15.05 -13.21
CA GLN A 22 -7.35 14.95 -14.56
C GLN A 22 -6.04 15.74 -14.70
N SER A 23 -5.94 16.88 -14.00
CA SER A 23 -4.73 17.70 -14.02
C SER A 23 -3.59 17.06 -13.25
N ILE A 24 -3.86 16.48 -12.06
CA ILE A 24 -2.83 15.80 -11.25
C ILE A 24 -2.16 14.68 -12.06
N PHE A 25 -2.94 13.89 -12.79
CA PHE A 25 -2.44 12.71 -13.52
C PHE A 25 -2.25 12.96 -15.03
N SER A 26 -2.29 14.22 -15.49
CA SER A 26 -2.19 14.56 -16.92
C SER A 26 -0.92 14.08 -17.60
N ARG A 27 0.18 13.96 -16.86
CA ARG A 27 1.48 13.47 -17.36
C ARG A 27 1.54 11.95 -17.51
N ASN A 28 0.59 11.23 -16.90
CA ASN A 28 0.50 9.77 -17.02
C ASN A 28 -0.22 9.33 -18.31
N LYS A 29 -0.91 10.27 -19.00
CA LYS A 29 -1.67 9.99 -20.22
C LYS A 29 -0.78 9.37 -21.30
N GLY A 30 -1.24 8.26 -21.86
CA GLY A 30 -0.49 7.49 -22.87
C GLY A 30 0.45 6.45 -22.29
N ILE A 31 0.68 6.46 -20.97
CA ILE A 31 1.44 5.43 -20.24
C ILE A 31 0.49 4.65 -19.33
N LEU A 32 -0.25 5.38 -18.48
CA LEU A 32 -1.25 4.86 -17.56
C LEU A 32 -2.53 5.68 -17.73
N GLU A 33 -3.59 5.05 -18.20
CA GLU A 33 -4.86 5.75 -18.37
C GLU A 33 -5.54 6.01 -17.02
N THR A 34 -5.72 7.26 -16.69
CA THR A 34 -6.27 7.72 -15.40
C THR A 34 -7.64 7.09 -15.10
N SER A 35 -8.50 6.92 -16.11
CA SER A 35 -9.81 6.27 -15.96
C SER A 35 -9.69 4.81 -15.54
N VAL A 36 -8.69 4.10 -16.05
CA VAL A 36 -8.41 2.70 -15.71
C VAL A 36 -7.77 2.62 -14.32
N MET A 37 -6.75 3.44 -14.05
CA MET A 37 -6.05 3.41 -12.77
C MET A 37 -6.96 3.76 -11.60
N ASN A 38 -7.92 4.66 -11.80
CA ASN A 38 -8.85 5.07 -10.76
C ASN A 38 -9.80 3.94 -10.29
N THR A 39 -10.06 2.92 -11.12
CA THR A 39 -10.87 1.76 -10.70
C THR A 39 -10.05 0.70 -9.98
N LYS A 40 -8.72 0.73 -10.11
CA LYS A 40 -7.85 -0.29 -9.52
C LYS A 40 -7.83 -0.21 -8.01
N ARG A 41 -7.74 -1.39 -7.40
CA ARG A 41 -7.82 -1.63 -5.96
C ARG A 41 -6.54 -2.32 -5.48
N VAL A 42 -5.96 -1.79 -4.43
CA VAL A 42 -4.70 -2.33 -3.89
C VAL A 42 -4.85 -2.60 -2.41
N VAL A 43 -4.59 -3.83 -2.02
CA VAL A 43 -4.49 -4.25 -0.62
C VAL A 43 -3.01 -4.28 -0.25
N ILE A 44 -2.58 -3.37 0.61
CA ILE A 44 -1.19 -3.31 1.11
C ILE A 44 -1.14 -3.99 2.48
N LEU A 45 -0.37 -5.04 2.56
CA LEU A 45 -0.16 -5.82 3.78
C LEU A 45 1.25 -5.58 4.30
N GLY A 46 1.35 -4.83 5.39
CA GLY A 46 2.59 -4.23 5.88
C GLY A 46 2.84 -2.85 5.28
N CYS A 47 2.60 -1.82 6.08
CA CYS A 47 2.81 -0.41 5.69
C CYS A 47 4.18 0.12 6.15
N GLY A 48 5.19 -0.75 6.23
CA GLY A 48 6.57 -0.40 6.57
C GLY A 48 7.30 0.31 5.42
N SER A 49 8.62 0.14 5.38
CA SER A 49 9.50 0.74 4.37
C SER A 49 9.06 0.49 2.94
N VAL A 50 8.89 -0.80 2.58
CA VAL A 50 8.51 -1.22 1.23
C VAL A 50 7.06 -0.87 0.94
N GLY A 51 6.14 -1.23 1.86
CA GLY A 51 4.71 -1.01 1.65
C GLY A 51 4.36 0.47 1.52
N SER A 52 4.98 1.35 2.32
CA SER A 52 4.76 2.79 2.20
C SER A 52 5.27 3.33 0.86
N LEU A 53 6.44 2.88 0.39
CA LEU A 53 6.98 3.27 -0.90
C LEU A 53 6.06 2.83 -2.06
N VAL A 54 5.68 1.55 -2.07
CA VAL A 54 4.79 1.00 -3.10
C VAL A 54 3.45 1.72 -3.12
N ALA A 55 2.84 1.96 -1.95
CA ALA A 55 1.57 2.69 -1.85
C ALA A 55 1.67 4.10 -2.42
N MET A 56 2.76 4.83 -2.11
CA MET A 56 2.99 6.19 -2.61
C MET A 56 3.14 6.20 -4.14
N GLU A 57 3.90 5.27 -4.71
CA GLU A 57 4.10 5.19 -6.17
C GLU A 57 2.80 4.79 -6.89
N LEU A 58 2.02 3.87 -6.33
CA LEU A 58 0.72 3.50 -6.88
C LEU A 58 -0.29 4.65 -6.80
N ALA A 59 -0.25 5.46 -5.74
CA ALA A 59 -1.07 6.67 -5.65
C ALA A 59 -0.66 7.70 -6.71
N ARG A 60 0.65 7.88 -6.97
CA ARG A 60 1.16 8.72 -8.07
C ARG A 60 0.79 8.19 -9.44
N ALA A 61 0.67 6.88 -9.59
CA ALA A 61 0.16 6.24 -10.81
C ALA A 61 -1.35 6.47 -11.03
N GLY A 62 -2.09 6.93 -10.01
CA GLY A 62 -3.50 7.24 -10.11
C GLY A 62 -4.44 6.16 -9.59
N VAL A 63 -3.93 5.17 -8.84
CA VAL A 63 -4.78 4.15 -8.19
C VAL A 63 -5.81 4.82 -7.29
N GLY A 64 -7.07 4.41 -7.45
CA GLY A 64 -8.21 5.03 -6.78
C GLY A 64 -8.57 4.45 -5.42
N HIS A 65 -8.21 3.19 -5.15
CA HIS A 65 -8.67 2.49 -3.95
C HIS A 65 -7.52 1.75 -3.25
N PHE A 66 -7.37 1.98 -1.96
CA PHE A 66 -6.40 1.29 -1.11
C PHE A 66 -7.08 0.68 0.12
N LEU A 67 -6.67 -0.53 0.49
CA LEU A 67 -6.87 -1.10 1.80
C LEU A 67 -5.49 -1.27 2.44
N LEU A 68 -5.26 -0.60 3.55
CA LEU A 68 -3.99 -0.60 4.27
C LEU A 68 -4.13 -1.44 5.53
N ALA A 69 -3.30 -2.46 5.69
CA ALA A 69 -3.29 -3.32 6.88
C ALA A 69 -1.89 -3.35 7.51
N ASP A 70 -1.79 -2.90 8.75
CA ASP A 70 -0.56 -2.89 9.55
C ASP A 70 -0.94 -2.68 11.03
N PRO A 71 -0.37 -3.43 11.98
CA PRO A 71 -0.63 -3.25 13.40
C PRO A 71 0.21 -2.15 14.06
N ASP A 72 1.26 -1.66 13.39
CA ASP A 72 2.33 -0.91 14.04
C ASP A 72 2.09 0.59 14.09
N VAL A 73 2.78 1.21 15.03
CA VAL A 73 2.90 2.65 15.19
C VAL A 73 4.18 3.14 14.50
N MET A 74 4.19 4.38 14.03
CA MET A 74 5.40 5.04 13.53
C MET A 74 6.33 5.37 14.68
N GLU A 75 7.57 4.89 14.58
CA GLU A 75 8.64 5.15 15.54
C GLU A 75 9.78 5.93 14.91
N TYR A 76 10.64 6.54 15.75
CA TYR A 76 11.77 7.37 15.27
C TYR A 76 12.70 6.61 14.32
N HIS A 77 12.99 5.34 14.59
CA HIS A 77 13.86 4.51 13.77
C HIS A 77 13.26 4.14 12.40
N ASN A 78 11.95 4.32 12.21
CA ASN A 78 11.31 4.10 10.92
C ASN A 78 11.61 5.22 9.92
N ILE A 79 11.85 6.46 10.39
CA ILE A 79 11.94 7.66 9.54
C ILE A 79 13.01 7.52 8.45
N CYS A 80 14.14 6.86 8.75
CA CYS A 80 15.24 6.72 7.79
C CYS A 80 14.89 5.93 6.53
N ARG A 81 13.77 5.18 6.53
CA ARG A 81 13.36 4.30 5.43
C ARG A 81 11.88 4.36 5.08
N HIS A 82 11.06 4.99 5.92
CA HIS A 82 9.62 5.12 5.71
C HIS A 82 9.29 6.38 4.92
N GLN A 83 8.14 6.40 4.21
CA GLN A 83 7.70 7.58 3.46
C GLN A 83 7.02 8.64 4.34
N CYS A 84 6.76 8.32 5.60
CA CYS A 84 6.26 9.25 6.62
C CYS A 84 7.43 9.86 7.38
N GLY A 85 7.22 11.01 8.00
CA GLY A 85 8.24 11.82 8.65
C GLY A 85 8.10 11.90 10.16
N ILE A 86 8.87 12.81 10.76
CA ILE A 86 8.91 13.02 12.21
C ILE A 86 7.57 13.46 12.79
N GLU A 87 6.78 14.16 12.00
CA GLU A 87 5.42 14.60 12.35
C GLU A 87 4.41 13.46 12.53
N ASP A 88 4.76 12.27 12.04
CA ASP A 88 3.90 11.10 12.07
C ASP A 88 4.27 10.13 13.22
N VAL A 89 5.37 10.39 13.96
CA VAL A 89 5.81 9.53 15.06
C VAL A 89 4.76 9.47 16.16
N GLY A 90 4.45 8.24 16.61
CA GLY A 90 3.40 7.99 17.60
C GLY A 90 2.01 7.72 17.01
N ASP A 91 1.82 7.90 15.69
CA ASP A 91 0.57 7.55 15.03
C ASP A 91 0.67 6.15 14.38
N LEU A 92 -0.47 5.49 14.17
CA LEU A 92 -0.51 4.23 13.44
C LEU A 92 0.05 4.43 12.01
N LYS A 93 0.89 3.51 11.53
CA LYS A 93 1.48 3.56 10.19
C LYS A 93 0.42 3.71 9.10
N ILE A 94 -0.71 3.01 9.25
CA ILE A 94 -1.85 3.10 8.31
C ILE A 94 -2.48 4.49 8.30
N ASN A 95 -2.51 5.22 9.41
CA ASN A 95 -3.04 6.58 9.48
C ASN A 95 -2.08 7.58 8.84
N ALA A 96 -0.82 7.52 9.23
CA ALA A 96 0.24 8.36 8.67
C ALA A 96 0.32 8.22 7.14
N LEU A 97 0.38 6.98 6.65
CA LEU A 97 0.42 6.70 5.22
C LEU A 97 -0.85 7.17 4.50
N SER A 98 -2.03 6.95 5.09
CA SER A 98 -3.31 7.43 4.53
C SER A 98 -3.32 8.93 4.28
N ARG A 99 -2.76 9.74 5.19
CA ARG A 99 -2.62 11.19 4.99
C ARG A 99 -1.71 11.52 3.81
N LYS A 100 -0.58 10.84 3.69
CA LYS A 100 0.34 11.04 2.56
C LYS A 100 -0.31 10.67 1.21
N LEU A 101 -1.05 9.56 1.14
CA LEU A 101 -1.77 9.16 -0.08
C LEU A 101 -2.83 10.19 -0.48
N LYS A 102 -3.60 10.72 0.48
CA LYS A 102 -4.59 11.78 0.24
C LYS A 102 -3.97 13.09 -0.24
N ASN A 103 -2.76 13.39 0.18
CA ASN A 103 -2.02 14.56 -0.31
C ASN A 103 -1.57 14.41 -1.77
N ILE A 104 -1.39 13.16 -2.26
CA ILE A 104 -1.10 12.88 -3.67
C ILE A 104 -2.38 12.85 -4.48
N ASN A 105 -3.38 12.10 -4.02
CA ASN A 105 -4.66 11.90 -4.68
C ASN A 105 -5.80 12.24 -3.71
N PRO A 106 -6.33 13.47 -3.73
CA PRO A 106 -7.40 13.88 -2.80
C PRO A 106 -8.70 13.07 -2.94
N LYS A 107 -8.89 12.37 -4.06
CA LYS A 107 -10.09 11.54 -4.33
C LYS A 107 -9.86 10.07 -4.02
N VAL A 108 -8.69 9.68 -3.53
CA VAL A 108 -8.40 8.30 -3.20
C VAL A 108 -9.32 7.78 -2.09
N HIS A 109 -9.88 6.61 -2.31
CA HIS A 109 -10.62 5.88 -1.28
C HIS A 109 -9.66 5.00 -0.48
N ILE A 110 -9.66 5.13 0.84
CA ILE A 110 -8.73 4.39 1.70
C ILE A 110 -9.49 3.73 2.84
N GLU A 111 -9.45 2.42 2.87
CA GLU A 111 -9.84 1.60 4.00
C GLU A 111 -8.61 1.24 4.83
N LYS A 112 -8.78 1.08 6.14
CA LYS A 112 -7.68 0.83 7.06
C LYS A 112 -8.05 -0.29 8.01
N PHE A 113 -7.10 -1.17 8.25
CA PHE A 113 -7.21 -2.24 9.23
C PHE A 113 -5.98 -2.25 10.13
N GLU A 114 -6.20 -2.01 11.42
CA GLU A 114 -5.16 -2.13 12.45
C GLU A 114 -5.03 -3.59 12.86
N GLY A 115 -4.07 -4.29 12.27
CA GLY A 115 -3.84 -5.69 12.56
C GLY A 115 -3.07 -6.44 11.47
N ILE A 116 -2.76 -7.68 11.76
CA ILE A 116 -2.10 -8.61 10.83
C ILE A 116 -3.10 -9.18 9.82
N VAL A 117 -2.60 -9.61 8.67
CA VAL A 117 -3.44 -10.09 7.55
C VAL A 117 -4.36 -11.24 7.95
N GLN A 118 -3.94 -12.12 8.85
CA GLN A 118 -4.73 -13.26 9.31
C GLN A 118 -6.00 -12.86 10.06
N ASN A 119 -6.02 -11.66 10.63
CA ASN A 119 -7.16 -11.12 11.37
C ASN A 119 -8.02 -10.18 10.52
N LEU A 120 -7.65 -9.93 9.26
CA LEU A 120 -8.39 -9.05 8.36
C LEU A 120 -9.80 -9.62 8.12
N PRO A 121 -10.87 -8.86 8.47
CA PRO A 121 -12.24 -9.36 8.37
C PRO A 121 -12.60 -9.74 6.94
N LYS A 122 -13.19 -10.93 6.78
CA LYS A 122 -13.67 -11.38 5.48
C LYS A 122 -14.69 -10.40 4.86
N THR A 123 -15.55 -9.81 5.68
CA THR A 123 -16.54 -8.82 5.23
C THR A 123 -15.89 -7.60 4.58
N MET A 124 -14.78 -7.11 5.14
CA MET A 124 -14.01 -6.00 4.57
C MET A 124 -13.41 -6.39 3.20
N LEU A 125 -12.92 -7.61 3.08
CA LEU A 125 -12.40 -8.11 1.81
C LEU A 125 -13.52 -8.34 0.78
N ASP A 126 -14.68 -8.87 1.19
CA ASP A 126 -15.84 -9.08 0.32
C ASP A 126 -16.35 -7.76 -0.27
N GLU A 127 -16.30 -6.67 0.48
CA GLU A 127 -16.71 -5.33 0.04
C GLU A 127 -15.63 -4.65 -0.81
N PHE A 128 -14.36 -4.86 -0.46
CA PHE A 128 -13.25 -4.18 -1.12
C PHE A 128 -12.83 -4.86 -2.42
N CYS A 129 -12.78 -6.18 -2.49
CA CYS A 129 -12.18 -6.90 -3.60
C CYS A 129 -13.11 -6.97 -4.83
N VAL A 130 -12.56 -6.65 -5.99
CA VAL A 130 -13.19 -6.83 -7.30
C VAL A 130 -12.28 -7.71 -8.15
N ALA A 131 -12.83 -8.78 -8.69
CA ALA A 131 -12.08 -9.74 -9.52
C ALA A 131 -11.39 -9.02 -10.70
N ASN A 132 -10.13 -9.36 -10.95
CA ASN A 132 -9.27 -8.77 -11.99
C ASN A 132 -8.98 -7.25 -11.87
N GLU A 133 -9.52 -6.58 -10.85
CA GLU A 133 -9.21 -5.17 -10.57
C GLU A 133 -8.41 -5.00 -9.29
N THR A 134 -8.38 -6.02 -8.43
CA THR A 134 -7.68 -6.01 -7.15
C THR A 134 -6.31 -6.68 -7.27
N ILE A 135 -5.32 -6.07 -6.63
CA ILE A 135 -4.01 -6.66 -6.38
C ILE A 135 -3.71 -6.66 -4.88
N PHE A 136 -3.19 -7.77 -4.38
CA PHE A 136 -2.65 -7.88 -3.04
C PHE A 136 -1.13 -7.71 -3.09
N VAL A 137 -0.59 -6.87 -2.21
CA VAL A 137 0.84 -6.58 -2.10
C VAL A 137 1.32 -7.00 -0.72
N GLY A 138 2.11 -8.06 -0.65
CA GLY A 138 2.76 -8.55 0.56
C GLY A 138 4.06 -7.80 0.81
N CYS A 139 4.11 -7.03 1.88
CA CYS A 139 5.26 -6.22 2.31
C CYS A 139 5.48 -6.35 3.83
N ALA A 140 4.94 -7.40 4.44
CA ALA A 140 4.99 -7.59 5.90
C ALA A 140 6.28 -8.26 6.38
N ASP A 141 7.23 -8.56 5.46
CA ASP A 141 8.46 -9.28 5.75
C ASP A 141 8.25 -10.59 6.54
N ASN A 142 7.15 -11.27 6.20
CA ASN A 142 6.72 -12.50 6.86
C ASN A 142 6.17 -13.50 5.83
N ARG A 143 6.90 -14.58 5.60
CA ARG A 143 6.53 -15.59 4.60
C ARG A 143 5.20 -16.29 4.89
N ALA A 144 4.86 -16.48 6.16
CA ALA A 144 3.56 -17.07 6.51
C ALA A 144 2.42 -16.12 6.15
N ALA A 145 2.63 -14.82 6.34
CA ALA A 145 1.68 -13.79 5.89
C ALA A 145 1.55 -13.79 4.36
N ASP A 146 2.65 -13.90 3.63
CA ASP A 146 2.64 -13.93 2.16
C ASP A 146 1.93 -15.18 1.61
N VAL A 147 2.18 -16.36 2.18
CA VAL A 147 1.46 -17.58 1.82
C VAL A 147 -0.04 -17.42 2.05
N TYR A 148 -0.42 -16.91 3.21
CA TYR A 148 -1.82 -16.66 3.55
C TYR A 148 -2.46 -15.65 2.61
N THR A 149 -1.75 -14.56 2.31
CA THR A 149 -2.19 -13.53 1.38
C THR A 149 -2.38 -14.06 -0.03
N ASN A 150 -1.44 -14.88 -0.52
CA ASN A 150 -1.59 -15.50 -1.85
C ASN A 150 -2.81 -16.44 -1.91
N ARG A 151 -3.08 -17.21 -0.85
CA ARG A 151 -4.31 -18.03 -0.78
C ARG A 151 -5.57 -17.16 -0.86
N ILE A 152 -5.60 -16.03 -0.13
CA ILE A 152 -6.72 -15.08 -0.20
C ILE A 152 -6.84 -14.48 -1.60
N SER A 153 -5.73 -14.06 -2.20
CA SER A 153 -5.77 -13.45 -3.55
C SER A 153 -6.35 -14.41 -4.59
N ILE A 154 -5.99 -15.69 -4.52
CA ILE A 154 -6.56 -16.73 -5.38
C ILE A 154 -8.06 -16.87 -5.16
N TYR A 155 -8.53 -16.88 -3.90
CA TYR A 155 -9.96 -16.95 -3.58
C TYR A 155 -10.76 -15.81 -4.20
N TYR A 156 -10.21 -14.57 -4.18
CA TYR A 156 -10.86 -13.38 -4.77
C TYR A 156 -10.56 -13.19 -6.27
N THR A 157 -9.89 -14.14 -6.92
CA THR A 157 -9.46 -13.99 -8.32
C THR A 157 -8.69 -12.67 -8.54
N ALA A 158 -7.84 -12.34 -7.58
CA ALA A 158 -7.02 -11.14 -7.55
C ALA A 158 -5.55 -11.46 -7.79
N SER A 159 -4.80 -10.54 -8.37
CA SER A 159 -3.37 -10.66 -8.51
C SER A 159 -2.66 -10.54 -7.16
N PHE A 160 -1.51 -11.17 -7.03
CA PHE A 160 -0.67 -11.09 -5.85
C PHE A 160 0.76 -10.75 -6.24
N ILE A 161 1.41 -9.92 -5.43
CA ILE A 161 2.84 -9.69 -5.49
C ILE A 161 3.39 -9.66 -4.06
N SER A 162 4.48 -10.37 -3.81
CA SER A 162 5.26 -10.30 -2.58
C SER A 162 6.61 -9.68 -2.89
N ILE A 163 7.07 -8.80 -2.01
CA ILE A 163 8.33 -8.09 -2.14
C ILE A 163 9.07 -8.24 -0.81
N GLY A 164 10.24 -8.86 -0.87
CA GLY A 164 11.08 -9.09 0.29
C GLY A 164 12.55 -8.81 0.00
N PHE A 165 13.31 -8.59 1.06
CA PHE A 165 14.77 -8.48 0.99
C PHE A 165 15.42 -9.58 1.83
N TRP A 166 16.51 -10.14 1.31
CA TRP A 166 17.30 -11.11 1.99
C TRP A 166 18.43 -10.42 2.77
N GLU A 167 18.94 -11.12 3.73
CA GLU A 167 20.05 -10.79 4.62
C GLU A 167 20.86 -9.54 4.26
N ARG A 168 20.80 -8.51 5.10
CA ARG A 168 21.48 -7.22 4.90
C ARG A 168 21.28 -6.60 3.51
N ALA A 169 20.13 -6.88 2.88
CA ALA A 169 19.78 -6.42 1.53
C ALA A 169 20.75 -6.87 0.42
N TYR A 170 21.43 -8.02 0.58
CA TYR A 170 22.26 -8.59 -0.49
C TYR A 170 21.46 -9.06 -1.70
N ALA A 171 20.19 -9.43 -1.48
CA ALA A 171 19.29 -9.83 -2.56
C ALA A 171 17.88 -9.35 -2.29
N GLY A 172 17.13 -9.08 -3.35
CA GLY A 172 15.70 -8.87 -3.32
C GLY A 172 14.96 -10.08 -3.87
N GLU A 173 13.79 -10.35 -3.32
CA GLU A 173 12.87 -11.36 -3.84
C GLU A 173 11.59 -10.66 -4.28
N ILE A 174 11.15 -10.96 -5.48
CA ILE A 174 9.84 -10.57 -5.99
C ILE A 174 9.16 -11.82 -6.50
N PHE A 175 8.04 -12.16 -5.90
CA PHE A 175 7.14 -13.19 -6.39
C PHE A 175 5.84 -12.54 -6.85
N TYR A 176 5.24 -13.03 -7.93
CA TYR A 176 3.92 -12.60 -8.34
C TYR A 176 3.08 -13.77 -8.87
N HIS A 177 1.77 -13.65 -8.71
CA HIS A 177 0.77 -14.57 -9.22
C HIS A 177 -0.36 -13.78 -9.90
N ILE A 178 -0.69 -14.18 -11.12
CA ILE A 178 -1.77 -13.57 -11.91
C ILE A 178 -2.84 -14.63 -12.16
N PRO A 179 -4.10 -14.39 -11.76
CA PRO A 179 -5.20 -15.33 -11.97
C PRO A 179 -5.38 -15.68 -13.46
N GLY A 180 -5.72 -16.94 -13.72
CA GLY A 180 -5.93 -17.43 -15.08
C GLY A 180 -4.67 -17.69 -15.89
N ARG A 181 -3.49 -17.41 -15.35
CA ARG A 181 -2.22 -17.81 -15.94
C ARG A 181 -1.74 -19.13 -15.33
N ASN A 182 -1.08 -19.96 -16.13
CA ASN A 182 -0.49 -21.21 -15.63
C ASN A 182 0.79 -20.90 -14.83
N MET A 183 0.60 -20.41 -13.60
CA MET A 183 1.67 -20.03 -12.67
C MET A 183 1.49 -20.79 -11.35
N PRO A 184 2.58 -21.20 -10.69
CA PRO A 184 2.49 -21.79 -9.36
C PRO A 184 1.97 -20.74 -8.36
N CYS A 185 1.27 -21.18 -7.32
CA CYS A 185 1.02 -20.36 -6.16
C CYS A 185 2.32 -20.15 -5.37
N TYR A 186 2.35 -19.15 -4.45
CA TYR A 186 3.55 -18.82 -3.69
C TYR A 186 4.11 -20.01 -2.92
N GLU A 187 3.24 -20.79 -2.28
CA GLU A 187 3.61 -22.00 -1.53
C GLU A 187 4.23 -23.08 -2.46
N CYS A 188 3.65 -23.30 -3.64
CA CYS A 188 4.19 -24.24 -4.62
C CYS A 188 5.53 -23.76 -5.20
N ALA A 189 5.70 -22.48 -5.43
CA ALA A 189 6.93 -21.89 -5.96
C ALA A 189 8.10 -22.00 -4.98
N LEU A 190 7.85 -21.98 -3.67
CA LEU A 190 8.87 -22.16 -2.64
C LEU A 190 9.42 -23.58 -2.56
N GLY A 191 8.73 -24.56 -3.15
CA GLY A 191 9.24 -25.92 -3.38
C GLY A 191 9.40 -26.83 -2.17
N ASP A 192 9.01 -26.38 -0.98
CA ASP A 192 9.17 -27.17 0.25
C ASP A 192 7.81 -27.46 0.88
N GLY A 193 7.20 -28.54 0.46
CA GLY A 193 5.90 -29.01 0.93
C GLY A 193 5.77 -29.26 2.44
N GLY A 194 6.34 -28.44 3.30
CA GLY A 194 6.19 -28.57 4.73
C GLY A 194 7.05 -27.69 5.63
N ASN A 195 8.05 -26.99 5.11
CA ASN A 195 9.00 -26.27 5.98
C ASN A 195 8.96 -24.74 5.85
N ILE A 196 7.80 -24.18 5.52
CA ILE A 196 7.57 -22.73 5.48
C ILE A 196 7.90 -22.10 6.84
N SER A 197 7.58 -22.79 7.95
CA SER A 197 7.86 -22.32 9.30
C SER A 197 9.36 -22.22 9.60
N ALA A 198 10.17 -23.17 9.12
CA ALA A 198 11.61 -23.13 9.34
C ALA A 198 12.30 -22.03 8.50
N ARG A 199 11.83 -21.80 7.27
CA ARG A 199 12.32 -20.68 6.44
C ARG A 199 11.82 -19.33 6.94
N ALA A 200 10.58 -19.23 7.44
CA ALA A 200 10.06 -18.03 8.07
C ALA A 200 10.90 -17.67 9.31
N GLN A 201 11.28 -18.66 10.13
CA GLN A 201 12.15 -18.43 11.27
C GLN A 201 13.58 -18.06 10.87
N ALA A 202 14.13 -18.70 9.82
CA ALA A 202 15.45 -18.35 9.31
C ALA A 202 15.50 -16.93 8.73
N ASN A 203 14.42 -16.47 8.11
CA ASN A 203 14.33 -15.10 7.57
C ASN A 203 14.17 -14.03 8.66
N HIS A 204 13.64 -14.37 9.83
CA HIS A 204 13.50 -13.42 10.94
C HIS A 204 14.86 -12.85 11.41
N HIS A 205 15.94 -13.61 11.21
CA HIS A 205 17.30 -13.14 11.51
C HIS A 205 17.99 -12.41 10.36
N ILE A 206 17.36 -12.29 9.21
CA ILE A 206 18.05 -11.93 7.96
C ILE A 206 17.76 -10.51 7.50
N CYS A 207 16.65 -9.90 7.92
CA CYS A 207 16.27 -8.56 7.48
C CYS A 207 16.41 -7.51 8.58
N LEU A 208 17.56 -7.48 9.26
CA LEU A 208 17.86 -6.55 10.36
C LEU A 208 17.84 -5.07 9.98
N LEU A 209 17.86 -4.74 8.68
CA LEU A 209 17.85 -3.35 8.22
C LEU A 209 16.46 -2.79 7.91
N TYR A 210 15.42 -3.64 7.83
CA TYR A 210 14.12 -3.23 7.27
C TYR A 210 12.89 -3.69 8.06
N THR A 211 13.05 -4.42 9.18
CA THR A 211 11.93 -4.83 10.04
C THR A 211 11.80 -3.93 11.25
N SER A 212 10.58 -3.81 11.80
CA SER A 212 10.32 -3.13 13.07
C SER A 212 11.09 -3.76 14.24
N ASP A 213 11.38 -5.06 14.14
CA ASP A 213 12.06 -5.86 15.17
C ASP A 213 13.59 -5.74 15.12
N ALA A 214 14.15 -5.11 14.08
CA ALA A 214 15.60 -4.93 13.95
C ALA A 214 16.23 -4.10 15.09
N ALA A 215 15.45 -3.27 15.78
CA ALA A 215 15.88 -2.51 16.93
C ALA A 215 15.95 -3.35 18.21
N ASP A 216 15.05 -4.32 18.35
CA ASP A 216 14.99 -5.20 19.53
C ASP A 216 16.11 -6.24 19.52
N ASP A 217 16.53 -6.71 18.35
CA ASP A 217 17.64 -7.69 18.22
C ASP A 217 19.02 -7.07 18.50
N LEU A 218 19.20 -5.75 18.33
CA LEU A 218 20.45 -5.07 18.68
C LEU A 218 20.69 -4.95 20.19
N THR A 219 19.64 -5.13 21.00
CA THR A 219 19.74 -5.10 22.48
C THR A 219 20.03 -6.47 23.09
N ARG A 220 20.12 -7.54 22.30
CA ARG A 220 20.38 -8.93 22.74
C ARG A 220 21.81 -9.43 22.47
N VAL A 221 22.73 -8.54 22.22
CA VAL A 221 24.16 -8.91 22.14
C VAL A 221 24.79 -8.65 23.49
N ASP A 222 24.70 -9.64 24.38
CA ASP A 222 25.58 -9.86 25.52
C ASP A 222 26.42 -11.13 25.30
#